data_48456556ff84dc07e748035f422c9afc
#
_entry.id   48456556ff84dc07e748035f422c9afc
#
_cell.length_a   1.000
_cell.length_b   1.000
_cell.length_c   1.000
_cell.angle_alpha   90.00
_cell.angle_beta   90.00
_cell.angle_gamma   90.00
#
_symmetry.space_group_name_H-M   'P 1'
#
loop_
_entity.id
_entity.type
_entity.pdbx_description
1 polymer ?
#
loop_
_entity_poly.entity_id
_entity_poly.type
_entity_poly.pdbx_seq_one_letter_code
_entity_poly.pdbx_strand_id
1 'polypeptide(L)'
;KSIADRYQLGSYVGVGIDDPNAIVRFSVAPNDFQSMIVRNGNYEFIEPQNASKTVYGVHPKTNKTEEDKAFVCSTSEAPLTKAQMDKMYMSGKSFTNNPTDFSKASDKKYRTMRLAMSVTGEYTQYFGGVAGAMTAINATLTRCNGIFEMDFGLHLILQDFPGLIYPDPATDPYSNASVGTASGNSNNLQGWNLQLQNTLSTT
;
A
#
# COMPACT_ATOMS: atom_id res chain seq x y z
N LYS A 1 9.20 2.25 22.43
CA LYS A 1 8.11 1.31 22.06
C LYS A 1 8.02 1.24 20.55
N SER A 2 7.85 0.05 19.99
CA SER A 2 7.61 -0.12 18.55
C SER A 2 6.26 0.49 18.14
N ILE A 3 6.02 0.67 16.84
CA ILE A 3 4.70 1.07 16.32
C ILE A 3 3.63 0.09 16.82
N ALA A 4 3.91 -1.21 16.72
CA ALA A 4 3.00 -2.25 17.17
C ALA A 4 2.62 -2.12 18.65
N ASP A 5 3.60 -1.87 19.51
CA ASP A 5 3.34 -1.66 20.95
C ASP A 5 2.57 -0.37 21.23
N ARG A 6 2.87 0.70 20.47
CA ARG A 6 2.26 2.02 20.67
C ARG A 6 0.78 2.03 20.34
N TYR A 7 0.41 1.37 19.24
CA TYR A 7 -0.95 1.33 18.73
C TYR A 7 -1.64 -0.02 18.92
N GLN A 8 -0.99 -0.97 19.60
CA GLN A 8 -1.50 -2.32 19.84
C GLN A 8 -1.89 -3.05 18.56
N LEU A 9 -1.02 -2.99 17.56
CA LEU A 9 -1.24 -3.57 16.24
C LEU A 9 -0.61 -4.95 16.14
N GLY A 10 -1.33 -5.87 15.51
CA GLY A 10 -0.81 -7.20 15.15
C GLY A 10 -1.01 -7.47 13.65
N SER A 11 -0.04 -8.16 13.06
CA SER A 11 -0.12 -8.66 11.69
C SER A 11 0.39 -10.10 11.69
N TYR A 12 -0.42 -11.02 11.22
CA TYR A 12 -0.17 -12.44 11.36
C TYR A 12 -0.38 -13.20 10.07
N VAL A 13 0.31 -14.31 9.95
CA VAL A 13 0.13 -15.30 8.90
C VAL A 13 -0.19 -16.65 9.55
N GLY A 14 -1.09 -17.39 8.94
CA GLY A 14 -1.41 -18.76 9.35
C GLY A 14 -1.66 -19.66 8.16
N VAL A 15 -1.58 -20.95 8.41
CA VAL A 15 -1.90 -22.01 7.46
C VAL A 15 -3.05 -22.81 8.02
N GLY A 16 -3.97 -23.23 7.16
CA GLY A 16 -5.11 -24.05 7.58
C GLY A 16 -4.66 -25.40 8.15
N ILE A 17 -5.27 -25.78 9.29
CA ILE A 17 -4.98 -27.07 9.93
C ILE A 17 -5.58 -28.21 9.11
N ASP A 18 -6.86 -28.07 8.73
CA ASP A 18 -7.59 -29.09 7.96
C ASP A 18 -7.36 -28.95 6.45
N ASP A 19 -6.91 -27.77 5.99
CA ASP A 19 -6.59 -27.48 4.60
C ASP A 19 -5.26 -26.73 4.50
N PRO A 20 -4.13 -27.46 4.38
CA PRO A 20 -2.80 -26.85 4.30
C PRO A 20 -2.58 -25.92 3.09
N ASN A 21 -3.47 -25.96 2.08
CA ASN A 21 -3.43 -25.05 0.95
C ASN A 21 -4.09 -23.69 1.24
N ALA A 22 -4.82 -23.57 2.35
CA ALA A 22 -5.38 -22.30 2.78
C ALA A 22 -4.35 -21.51 3.59
N ILE A 23 -4.06 -20.31 3.13
CA ILE A 23 -3.18 -19.35 3.82
C ILE A 23 -4.04 -18.18 4.26
N VAL A 24 -3.93 -17.77 5.52
CA VAL A 24 -4.60 -16.59 6.06
C VAL A 24 -3.58 -15.53 6.42
N ARG A 25 -3.90 -14.29 6.07
CA ARG A 25 -3.25 -13.08 6.58
C ARG A 25 -4.29 -12.29 7.34
N PHE A 26 -4.01 -11.93 8.57
CA PHE A 26 -4.94 -11.12 9.35
C PHE A 26 -4.24 -10.07 10.18
N SER A 27 -4.92 -8.96 10.33
CA SER A 27 -4.53 -7.83 11.17
C SER A 27 -5.46 -7.71 12.36
N VAL A 28 -4.88 -7.31 13.50
CA VAL A 28 -5.59 -7.08 14.74
C VAL A 28 -5.22 -5.69 15.27
N ALA A 29 -6.21 -4.97 15.74
CA ALA A 29 -6.05 -3.72 16.48
C ALA A 29 -7.11 -3.69 17.60
N PRO A 30 -7.05 -2.75 18.57
CA PRO A 30 -7.97 -2.74 19.72
C PRO A 30 -9.46 -2.83 19.34
N ASN A 31 -9.84 -2.23 18.22
CA ASN A 31 -11.22 -2.18 17.74
C ASN A 31 -11.37 -2.62 16.27
N ASP A 32 -10.42 -3.41 15.76
CA ASP A 32 -10.47 -3.84 14.37
C ASP A 32 -9.86 -5.21 14.18
N PHE A 33 -10.49 -6.00 13.33
CA PHE A 33 -9.98 -7.26 12.82
C PHE A 33 -10.27 -7.34 11.33
N GLN A 34 -9.27 -7.67 10.54
CA GLN A 34 -9.46 -7.89 9.11
C GLN A 34 -8.61 -9.07 8.66
N SER A 35 -9.15 -9.88 7.77
CA SER A 35 -8.40 -11.01 7.23
C SER A 35 -8.56 -11.15 5.71
N MET A 36 -7.58 -11.79 5.13
CA MET A 36 -7.57 -12.29 3.76
C MET A 36 -7.15 -13.75 3.78
N ILE A 37 -8.01 -14.61 3.28
CA ILE A 37 -7.75 -16.04 3.13
C ILE A 37 -7.54 -16.32 1.65
N VAL A 38 -6.48 -17.02 1.33
CA VAL A 38 -6.17 -17.46 -0.03
C VAL A 38 -6.23 -18.99 -0.05
N ARG A 39 -7.09 -19.53 -0.91
CA ARG A 39 -7.27 -20.97 -1.09
C ARG A 39 -7.38 -21.28 -2.58
N ASN A 40 -6.44 -22.06 -3.12
CA ASN A 40 -6.44 -22.46 -4.53
C ASN A 40 -6.62 -21.27 -5.51
N GLY A 41 -5.95 -20.14 -5.23
CA GLY A 41 -6.05 -18.91 -6.03
C GLY A 41 -7.33 -18.08 -5.81
N ASN A 42 -8.26 -18.55 -4.97
CA ASN A 42 -9.44 -17.78 -4.58
C ASN A 42 -9.17 -16.99 -3.30
N TYR A 43 -9.75 -15.80 -3.25
CA TYR A 43 -9.61 -14.88 -2.12
C TYR A 43 -10.94 -14.74 -1.39
N GLU A 44 -10.89 -14.83 -0.08
CA GLU A 44 -11.99 -14.59 0.81
C GLU A 44 -11.56 -13.58 1.88
N PHE A 45 -12.44 -12.66 2.21
CA PHE A 45 -12.16 -11.59 3.16
C PHE A 45 -13.12 -11.64 4.33
N ILE A 46 -12.61 -11.32 5.53
CA ILE A 46 -13.43 -11.02 6.71
C ILE A 46 -13.16 -9.55 7.05
N GLU A 47 -14.22 -8.75 7.02
CA GLU A 47 -14.14 -7.30 7.20
C GLU A 47 -15.32 -6.76 8.02
N PRO A 48 -15.10 -5.63 8.75
CA PRO A 48 -16.21 -4.95 9.41
C PRO A 48 -17.22 -4.45 8.37
N GLN A 49 -18.51 -4.67 8.65
CA GLN A 49 -19.62 -4.25 7.79
C GLN A 49 -20.31 -2.99 8.31
N ASN A 50 -19.96 -2.52 9.49
CA ASN A 50 -20.52 -1.31 10.08
C ASN A 50 -19.42 -0.43 10.69
N ALA A 51 -19.70 0.87 10.82
CA ALA A 51 -18.75 1.85 11.35
C ALA A 51 -18.32 1.54 12.79
N SER A 52 -19.17 0.92 13.60
CA SER A 52 -18.84 0.51 14.96
C SER A 52 -18.00 -0.77 15.04
N LYS A 53 -17.74 -1.43 13.88
CA LYS A 53 -16.96 -2.67 13.77
C LYS A 53 -17.43 -3.81 14.68
N THR A 54 -18.74 -3.88 14.91
CA THR A 54 -19.39 -4.92 15.73
C THR A 54 -19.98 -6.04 14.89
N VAL A 55 -20.15 -5.82 13.59
CA VAL A 55 -20.66 -6.80 12.64
C VAL A 55 -19.59 -7.03 11.58
N TYR A 56 -19.26 -8.29 11.34
CA TYR A 56 -18.29 -8.71 10.34
C TYR A 56 -18.96 -9.52 9.25
N GLY A 57 -18.60 -9.24 8.02
CA GLY A 57 -19.01 -10.01 6.86
C GLY A 57 -17.87 -10.86 6.33
N VAL A 58 -18.24 -12.04 5.81
CA VAL A 58 -17.35 -12.91 5.05
C VAL A 58 -17.79 -12.83 3.60
N HIS A 59 -16.86 -12.50 2.71
CA HIS A 59 -17.19 -12.39 1.29
C HIS A 59 -15.98 -12.77 0.41
N PRO A 60 -16.22 -13.32 -0.78
CA PRO A 60 -15.17 -13.56 -1.74
C PRO A 60 -14.66 -12.25 -2.34
N LYS A 61 -13.54 -12.30 -3.06
CA LYS A 61 -13.12 -11.20 -3.91
C LYS A 61 -14.24 -10.92 -4.93
N THR A 62 -14.87 -9.77 -4.82
CA THR A 62 -15.84 -9.32 -5.80
C THR A 62 -15.12 -8.85 -7.06
N ASN A 63 -15.50 -9.39 -8.21
CA ASN A 63 -15.13 -8.77 -9.47
C ASN A 63 -15.88 -7.45 -9.58
N LYS A 64 -15.24 -6.43 -10.12
CA LYS A 64 -15.92 -5.16 -10.41
C LYS A 64 -17.15 -5.45 -11.26
N THR A 65 -18.28 -4.87 -10.88
CA THR A 65 -19.49 -4.86 -11.72
C THR A 65 -19.28 -3.87 -12.85
N GLU A 66 -20.06 -3.98 -13.93
CA GLU A 66 -20.00 -3.03 -15.05
C GLU A 66 -20.29 -1.57 -14.62
N GLU A 67 -20.95 -1.38 -13.49
CA GLU A 67 -21.24 -0.07 -12.89
C GLU A 67 -20.04 0.53 -12.14
N ASP A 68 -19.06 -0.28 -11.76
CA ASP A 68 -17.84 0.19 -11.17
C ASP A 68 -17.01 0.88 -12.26
N LYS A 69 -16.83 2.20 -12.13
CA LYS A 69 -15.96 2.95 -13.03
C LYS A 69 -14.60 2.26 -13.12
N ALA A 70 -14.20 1.91 -14.32
CA ALA A 70 -12.88 1.35 -14.55
C ALA A 70 -11.82 2.26 -13.92
N PHE A 71 -10.89 1.67 -13.18
CA PHE A 71 -9.73 2.42 -12.72
C PHE A 71 -9.00 2.97 -13.94
N VAL A 72 -9.02 4.28 -14.11
CA VAL A 72 -8.23 4.97 -15.12
C VAL A 72 -6.97 5.45 -14.45
N CYS A 73 -5.84 4.89 -14.83
CA CYS A 73 -4.55 5.41 -14.42
C CYS A 73 -4.39 6.81 -15.02
N SER A 74 -4.38 7.82 -14.16
CA SER A 74 -4.15 9.22 -14.57
C SER A 74 -2.66 9.56 -14.74
N THR A 75 -1.77 8.60 -14.53
CA THR A 75 -0.35 8.77 -14.81
C THR A 75 -0.19 8.89 -16.32
N SER A 76 0.11 10.10 -16.81
CA SER A 76 0.46 10.28 -18.21
C SER A 76 1.87 9.68 -18.41
N GLU A 77 1.94 8.62 -19.15
CA GLU A 77 3.22 8.14 -19.70
C GLU A 77 3.64 9.12 -20.80
N ALA A 78 4.30 10.21 -20.43
CA ALA A 78 5.07 10.93 -21.41
C ALA A 78 6.17 9.97 -21.89
N PRO A 79 6.27 9.68 -23.19
CA PRO A 79 7.33 8.81 -23.68
C PRO A 79 8.67 9.43 -23.26
N LEU A 80 9.37 8.74 -22.38
CA LEU A 80 10.72 9.13 -21.99
C LEU A 80 11.56 9.15 -23.27
N THR A 81 12.24 10.26 -23.51
CA THR A 81 13.20 10.30 -24.60
C THR A 81 14.30 9.27 -24.34
N LYS A 82 14.90 8.73 -25.39
CA LYS A 82 15.99 7.76 -25.26
C LYS A 82 17.07 8.28 -24.31
N ALA A 83 17.40 9.57 -24.39
CA ALA A 83 18.40 10.20 -23.50
C ALA A 83 17.99 10.22 -22.02
N GLN A 84 16.69 10.38 -21.74
CA GLN A 84 16.18 10.29 -20.35
C GLN A 84 16.20 8.86 -19.83
N MET A 85 15.84 7.90 -20.68
CA MET A 85 15.96 6.48 -20.34
C MET A 85 17.41 6.09 -20.10
N ASP A 86 18.32 6.44 -21.00
CA ASP A 86 19.76 6.16 -20.86
C ASP A 86 20.31 6.78 -19.56
N LYS A 87 19.89 7.99 -19.19
CA LYS A 87 20.29 8.63 -17.93
C LYS A 87 19.74 7.89 -16.70
N MET A 88 18.50 7.41 -16.75
CA MET A 88 17.92 6.58 -15.68
C MET A 88 18.67 5.25 -15.55
N TYR A 89 19.03 4.62 -16.67
CA TYR A 89 19.80 3.38 -16.67
C TYR A 89 21.22 3.56 -16.14
N MET A 90 21.86 4.66 -16.48
CA MET A 90 23.23 4.96 -16.00
C MET A 90 23.26 5.31 -14.51
N SER A 91 22.17 5.85 -13.96
CA SER A 91 22.05 6.15 -12.52
C SER A 91 21.60 4.96 -11.68
N GLY A 92 20.88 4.01 -12.26
CA GLY A 92 20.37 2.83 -11.59
C GLY A 92 21.01 1.55 -12.13
N LYS A 93 22.03 1.05 -11.49
CA LYS A 93 22.75 -0.17 -11.88
C LYS A 93 21.93 -1.47 -11.84
N SER A 94 20.60 -1.41 -11.70
CA SER A 94 19.76 -2.59 -11.50
C SER A 94 18.66 -2.82 -12.54
N PHE A 95 18.47 -1.91 -13.50
CA PHE A 95 17.49 -2.11 -14.56
C PHE A 95 18.20 -2.22 -15.91
N THR A 96 18.16 -3.40 -16.49
CA THR A 96 18.57 -3.61 -17.87
C THR A 96 17.31 -3.81 -18.73
N ASN A 97 17.27 -3.14 -19.88
CA ASN A 97 16.17 -3.26 -20.86
C ASN A 97 16.25 -4.54 -21.71
N ASN A 98 17.10 -5.47 -21.33
CA ASN A 98 17.23 -6.70 -22.08
C ASN A 98 16.18 -7.71 -21.57
N PRO A 99 15.19 -8.13 -22.39
CA PRO A 99 14.19 -9.12 -21.99
C PRO A 99 14.79 -10.41 -21.45
N THR A 100 15.99 -10.75 -21.83
CA THR A 100 16.72 -11.91 -21.30
C THR A 100 17.17 -11.72 -19.86
N ASP A 101 17.28 -10.49 -19.37
CA ASP A 101 17.68 -10.21 -18.00
C ASP A 101 16.52 -10.36 -17.02
N PHE A 102 15.27 -10.21 -17.47
CA PHE A 102 14.09 -10.53 -16.65
C PHE A 102 13.99 -12.03 -16.35
N SER A 103 14.41 -12.90 -17.25
CA SER A 103 14.47 -14.34 -16.98
C SER A 103 15.55 -14.70 -15.94
N LYS A 104 16.53 -13.82 -15.74
CA LYS A 104 17.59 -13.95 -14.74
C LYS A 104 17.29 -13.17 -13.46
N ALA A 105 16.25 -12.32 -13.46
CA ALA A 105 15.92 -11.46 -12.31
C ALA A 105 15.35 -12.24 -11.13
N SER A 106 14.80 -13.44 -11.34
CA SER A 106 14.37 -14.30 -10.25
C SER A 106 15.56 -15.08 -9.70
N ASP A 107 16.24 -14.51 -8.75
CA ASP A 107 17.31 -15.18 -8.00
C ASP A 107 16.78 -16.06 -6.86
N LYS A 108 15.45 -16.27 -6.80
CA LYS A 108 14.72 -17.04 -5.79
C LYS A 108 14.99 -16.58 -4.35
N LYS A 109 15.32 -15.31 -4.18
CA LYS A 109 15.56 -14.73 -2.85
C LYS A 109 14.35 -13.99 -2.37
N TYR A 110 13.95 -14.27 -1.15
CA TYR A 110 13.02 -13.44 -0.39
C TYR A 110 13.72 -12.17 0.07
N ARG A 111 13.07 -11.03 -0.10
CA ARG A 111 13.62 -9.71 0.26
C ARG A 111 12.70 -8.98 1.22
N THR A 112 13.31 -8.21 2.08
CA THR A 112 12.59 -7.23 2.90
C THR A 112 12.96 -5.83 2.47
N MET A 113 11.97 -4.94 2.40
CA MET A 113 12.18 -3.52 2.13
C MET A 113 11.57 -2.68 3.24
N ARG A 114 12.27 -1.63 3.62
CA ARG A 114 11.76 -0.64 4.56
C ARG A 114 10.80 0.29 3.80
N LEU A 115 9.61 0.52 4.38
CA LEU A 115 8.59 1.40 3.84
C LEU A 115 8.41 2.60 4.76
N ALA A 116 8.68 3.81 4.28
CA ALA A 116 8.19 5.03 4.89
C ALA A 116 6.83 5.37 4.25
N MET A 117 5.84 5.68 5.07
CA MET A 117 4.50 6.02 4.61
C MET A 117 4.15 7.42 5.10
N SER A 118 3.79 8.28 4.17
CA SER A 118 3.24 9.59 4.48
C SER A 118 1.72 9.58 4.28
N VAL A 119 1.00 10.20 5.21
CA VAL A 119 -0.46 10.11 5.31
C VAL A 119 -1.05 11.50 5.42
N THR A 120 -2.00 11.83 4.55
CA THR A 120 -2.68 13.12 4.55
C THR A 120 -3.58 13.30 5.77
N GLY A 121 -3.88 14.54 6.10
CA GLY A 121 -4.78 14.88 7.21
C GLY A 121 -6.20 14.36 6.97
N GLU A 122 -6.67 14.37 5.72
CA GLU A 122 -7.99 13.85 5.37
C GLU A 122 -8.10 12.36 5.66
N TYR A 123 -7.08 11.58 5.30
CA TYR A 123 -7.04 10.15 5.61
C TYR A 123 -7.06 9.92 7.12
N THR A 124 -6.25 10.69 7.84
CA THR A 124 -6.17 10.60 9.31
C THR A 124 -7.51 10.94 9.97
N GLN A 125 -8.17 12.01 9.51
CA GLN A 125 -9.50 12.38 10.03
C GLN A 125 -10.56 11.36 9.67
N TYR A 126 -10.55 10.82 8.45
CA TYR A 126 -11.50 9.79 8.02
C TYR A 126 -11.48 8.55 8.93
N PHE A 127 -10.29 8.14 9.36
CA PHE A 127 -10.15 7.01 10.28
C PHE A 127 -10.22 7.37 11.76
N GLY A 128 -10.62 8.58 12.11
CA GLY A 128 -10.82 8.99 13.50
C GLY A 128 -9.53 9.31 14.26
N GLY A 129 -8.52 9.80 13.56
CA GLY A 129 -7.24 10.23 14.12
C GLY A 129 -6.09 9.28 13.84
N VAL A 130 -4.91 9.61 14.36
CA VAL A 130 -3.65 8.90 14.07
C VAL A 130 -3.72 7.40 14.41
N ALA A 131 -4.33 7.03 15.53
CA ALA A 131 -4.45 5.62 15.91
C ALA A 131 -5.32 4.83 14.93
N GLY A 132 -6.44 5.42 14.46
CA GLY A 132 -7.31 4.82 13.44
C GLY A 132 -6.61 4.71 12.09
N ALA A 133 -5.89 5.74 11.67
CA ALA A 133 -5.08 5.70 10.46
C ALA A 133 -4.02 4.58 10.53
N MET A 134 -3.33 4.43 11.65
CA MET A 134 -2.34 3.36 11.85
C MET A 134 -2.99 1.97 11.82
N THR A 135 -4.19 1.82 12.35
CA THR A 135 -4.98 0.59 12.23
C THR A 135 -5.27 0.23 10.78
N ALA A 136 -5.75 1.21 9.99
CA ALA A 136 -6.05 1.02 8.57
C ALA A 136 -4.79 0.70 7.75
N ILE A 137 -3.69 1.37 8.02
CA ILE A 137 -2.38 1.09 7.40
C ILE A 137 -1.93 -0.35 7.71
N ASN A 138 -2.04 -0.77 8.97
CA ASN A 138 -1.67 -2.13 9.37
C ASN A 138 -2.48 -3.19 8.62
N ALA A 139 -3.79 -3.00 8.51
CA ALA A 139 -4.67 -3.90 7.76
C ALA A 139 -4.29 -3.95 6.26
N THR A 140 -4.06 -2.78 5.66
CA THR A 140 -3.66 -2.67 4.25
C THR A 140 -2.33 -3.36 4.00
N LEU A 141 -1.29 -3.07 4.81
CA LEU A 141 0.03 -3.68 4.64
C LEU A 141 0.03 -5.18 4.90
N THR A 142 -0.79 -5.66 5.84
CA THR A 142 -0.94 -7.10 6.08
C THR A 142 -1.42 -7.82 4.81
N ARG A 143 -2.38 -7.23 4.09
CA ARG A 143 -2.87 -7.77 2.82
C ARG A 143 -1.87 -7.61 1.69
N CYS A 144 -1.29 -6.42 1.53
CA CYS A 144 -0.29 -6.16 0.49
C CYS A 144 0.91 -7.12 0.63
N ASN A 145 1.42 -7.30 1.84
CA ASN A 145 2.50 -8.24 2.09
C ASN A 145 2.10 -9.67 1.75
N GLY A 146 0.84 -10.06 2.00
CA GLY A 146 0.36 -11.37 1.58
C GLY A 146 0.50 -11.62 0.07
N ILE A 147 0.17 -10.63 -0.74
CA ILE A 147 0.31 -10.69 -2.21
C ILE A 147 1.78 -10.57 -2.63
N PHE A 148 2.49 -9.59 -2.09
CA PHE A 148 3.88 -9.31 -2.49
C PHE A 148 4.83 -10.48 -2.15
N GLU A 149 4.59 -11.17 -1.05
CA GLU A 149 5.36 -12.35 -0.70
C GLU A 149 5.11 -13.51 -1.68
N MET A 150 3.85 -13.72 -2.09
CA MET A 150 3.51 -14.78 -3.04
C MET A 150 4.02 -14.48 -4.45
N ASP A 151 3.84 -13.23 -4.91
CA ASP A 151 4.10 -12.89 -6.31
C ASP A 151 5.54 -12.44 -6.57
N PHE A 152 6.15 -11.77 -5.59
CA PHE A 152 7.46 -11.14 -5.76
C PHE A 152 8.54 -11.63 -4.78
N GLY A 153 8.18 -12.43 -3.78
CA GLY A 153 9.10 -12.77 -2.69
C GLY A 153 9.55 -11.55 -1.90
N LEU A 154 8.68 -10.56 -1.75
CA LEU A 154 8.96 -9.26 -1.14
C LEU A 154 8.08 -9.02 0.08
N HIS A 155 8.69 -8.56 1.17
CA HIS A 155 7.99 -8.10 2.38
C HIS A 155 8.33 -6.65 2.69
N LEU A 156 7.30 -5.83 2.93
CA LEU A 156 7.42 -4.43 3.31
C LEU A 156 7.37 -4.29 4.84
N ILE A 157 8.37 -3.62 5.40
CA ILE A 157 8.45 -3.34 6.83
C ILE A 157 8.20 -1.85 7.05
N LEU A 158 7.05 -1.51 7.63
CA LEU A 158 6.70 -0.14 7.97
C LEU A 158 7.71 0.44 8.97
N GLN A 159 8.27 1.59 8.62
CA GLN A 159 9.19 2.33 9.48
C GLN A 159 8.43 3.33 10.34
N ASP A 160 8.95 3.63 11.52
CA ASP A 160 8.34 4.55 12.48
C ASP A 160 8.71 6.00 12.17
N PHE A 161 7.89 6.65 11.37
CA PHE A 161 8.01 8.07 11.06
C PHE A 161 6.72 8.80 11.45
N PRO A 162 6.50 9.06 12.76
CA PRO A 162 5.26 9.69 13.24
C PRO A 162 5.05 11.09 12.67
N GLY A 163 6.11 11.79 12.32
CA GLY A 163 6.03 13.11 11.66
C GLY A 163 5.50 13.09 10.23
N LEU A 164 5.34 11.91 9.62
CA LEU A 164 4.74 11.77 8.30
C LEU A 164 3.24 11.43 8.36
N ILE A 165 2.67 11.27 9.56
CA ILE A 165 1.23 11.03 9.74
C ILE A 165 0.60 12.36 10.15
N TYR A 166 0.02 13.06 9.18
CA TYR A 166 -0.54 14.38 9.42
C TYR A 166 -1.96 14.29 9.98
N PRO A 167 -2.23 14.90 11.16
CA PRO A 167 -3.55 14.81 11.77
C PRO A 167 -4.57 15.80 11.20
N ASP A 168 -4.10 16.87 10.54
CA ASP A 168 -4.93 17.99 10.11
C ASP A 168 -4.66 18.34 8.63
N PRO A 169 -5.70 18.27 7.77
CA PRO A 169 -5.59 18.66 6.36
C PRO A 169 -5.17 20.11 6.13
N ALA A 170 -5.41 20.99 7.10
CA ALA A 170 -5.06 22.40 6.97
C ALA A 170 -3.55 22.64 7.11
N THR A 171 -2.83 21.70 7.69
CA THR A 171 -1.40 21.82 8.02
C THR A 171 -0.52 20.78 7.34
N ASP A 172 -1.11 19.82 6.65
CA ASP A 172 -0.33 18.86 5.91
C ASP A 172 0.28 19.47 4.63
N PRO A 173 1.32 18.89 4.07
CA PRO A 173 1.99 19.42 2.88
C PRO A 173 1.28 19.04 1.56
N TYR A 174 0.13 18.41 1.63
CA TYR A 174 -0.56 17.86 0.47
C TYR A 174 -1.76 18.71 0.08
N SER A 175 -2.00 18.81 -1.22
CA SER A 175 -3.26 19.36 -1.73
C SER A 175 -4.39 18.34 -1.51
N ASN A 176 -5.63 18.85 -1.43
CA ASN A 176 -6.80 17.97 -1.29
C ASN A 176 -6.92 16.98 -2.48
N ALA A 177 -7.73 15.94 -2.30
CA ALA A 177 -7.84 14.85 -3.27
C ALA A 177 -8.28 15.31 -4.67
N SER A 178 -9.08 16.37 -4.78
CA SER A 178 -9.54 16.89 -6.07
C SER A 178 -8.41 17.53 -6.89
N VAL A 179 -7.34 17.95 -6.24
CA VAL A 179 -6.16 18.56 -6.86
C VAL A 179 -4.99 17.59 -6.89
N GLY A 180 -4.80 16.83 -5.83
CA GLY A 180 -3.65 15.92 -5.67
C GLY A 180 -3.64 14.73 -6.61
N THR A 181 -4.82 14.24 -6.98
CA THR A 181 -4.97 13.15 -7.97
C THR A 181 -5.11 13.66 -9.40
N ALA A 182 -5.46 14.93 -9.57
CA ALA A 182 -5.53 15.54 -10.88
C ALA A 182 -4.12 15.93 -11.32
N SER A 183 -3.65 15.38 -12.38
CA SER A 183 -2.52 15.89 -13.17
C SER A 183 -2.90 17.23 -13.81
N GLY A 184 -3.42 18.14 -13.00
CA GLY A 184 -4.29 19.23 -13.42
C GLY A 184 -3.63 20.44 -14.04
N ASN A 185 -2.33 20.42 -14.32
CA ASN A 185 -1.76 21.36 -15.27
C ASN A 185 -0.63 20.70 -16.06
N SER A 186 -0.40 21.21 -17.22
CA SER A 186 0.55 20.69 -18.20
C SER A 186 1.99 20.51 -17.72
N ASN A 187 2.33 21.01 -16.52
CA ASN A 187 3.63 20.86 -15.87
C ASN A 187 3.55 20.00 -14.61
N ASN A 188 2.37 19.55 -14.20
CA ASN A 188 2.14 18.84 -12.94
C ASN A 188 1.75 17.39 -13.20
N LEU A 189 2.65 16.68 -13.77
CA LEU A 189 2.59 15.23 -13.88
C LEU A 189 2.52 14.52 -12.54
N GLN A 190 2.47 15.23 -11.39
CA GLN A 190 3.00 14.62 -10.20
C GLN A 190 2.20 14.88 -8.93
N GLY A 191 1.25 15.80 -8.93
CA GLY A 191 0.38 16.01 -7.79
C GLY A 191 1.04 15.65 -6.45
N TRP A 192 0.48 14.69 -5.76
CA TRP A 192 1.00 14.20 -4.49
C TRP A 192 2.40 13.58 -4.57
N ASN A 193 2.81 13.00 -5.68
CA ASN A 193 4.16 12.43 -5.79
C ASN A 193 5.24 13.49 -5.67
N LEU A 194 5.05 14.66 -6.31
CA LEU A 194 5.98 15.77 -6.18
C LEU A 194 5.95 16.38 -4.78
N GLN A 195 4.75 16.52 -4.20
CA GLN A 195 4.58 17.01 -2.83
C GLN A 195 5.27 16.08 -1.84
N LEU A 196 5.10 14.77 -1.98
CA LEU A 196 5.81 13.77 -1.17
C LEU A 196 7.34 13.88 -1.34
N GLN A 197 7.82 13.98 -2.57
CA GLN A 197 9.25 14.13 -2.84
C GLN A 197 9.82 15.39 -2.19
N ASN A 198 9.13 16.51 -2.32
CA ASN A 198 9.54 17.76 -1.71
C ASN A 198 9.56 17.65 -0.18
N THR A 199 8.52 17.08 0.41
CA THR A 199 8.43 16.86 1.86
C THR A 199 9.58 16.00 2.38
N LEU A 200 9.90 14.91 1.71
CA LEU A 200 10.99 14.00 2.12
C LEU A 200 12.38 14.56 1.82
N SER A 201 12.51 15.50 0.90
CA SER A 201 13.80 16.11 0.55
C SER A 201 14.18 17.29 1.46
N THR A 202 13.23 17.83 2.21
CA THR A 202 13.43 18.96 3.13
C THR A 202 13.53 18.55 4.59
N THR A 203 13.37 17.27 4.87
CA THR A 203 13.48 16.65 6.19
C THR A 203 14.81 15.93 6.33
#